data_debb1fe623ff82d2e09a3075f01440c0
#
_entry.id   debb1fe623ff82d2e09a3075f01440c0
#
_cell.length_a   1.000
_cell.length_b   1.000
_cell.length_c   1.000
_cell.angle_alpha   90.00
_cell.angle_beta   90.00
_cell.angle_gamma   90.00
#
_symmetry.space_group_name_H-M   'P 1'
#
loop_
_entity.id
_entity.type
_entity.pdbx_description
1 polymer ?
#
loop_
_entity_poly.entity_id
_entity_poly.type
_entity_poly.pdbx_seq_one_letter_code
_entity_poly.pdbx_strand_id
1 'polypeptide(L)'
;LGTVGVGQNLTVTTGGALSDTGVITVAGTTTLDNSGGTDAAIQLDSASTYTGNVTFTTDAGSDVTITDNSAFAIQSGLNVNNLSITATGAVTDLGDIDVDGTLTVSATGQTIDLSGGGSNDVTGAVTLTGAAVTLADTTATSIAGITATGALTLTSGGAITQSGAIDADSTASVTAGA
;
A
#
# COMPACT_ATOMS: atom_id res chain seq x y z
N LEU A 1 -3.96 19.57 3.09
CA LEU A 1 -4.55 20.00 1.82
C LEU A 1 -6.07 20.02 1.93
N GLY A 2 -6.73 21.11 1.47
CA GLY A 2 -8.18 21.15 1.31
C GLY A 2 -8.62 20.45 0.02
N THR A 3 -9.81 20.79 -0.49
CA THR A 3 -10.26 20.29 -1.81
C THR A 3 -9.34 20.82 -2.92
N VAL A 4 -8.77 19.90 -3.69
CA VAL A 4 -7.80 20.20 -4.75
C VAL A 4 -8.23 19.52 -6.05
N GLY A 5 -8.30 20.25 -7.16
CA GLY A 5 -8.56 19.72 -8.50
C GLY A 5 -7.41 20.08 -9.43
N VAL A 6 -6.72 19.08 -9.98
CA VAL A 6 -5.55 19.28 -10.87
C VAL A 6 -5.76 18.48 -12.15
N GLY A 7 -5.84 19.19 -13.29
CA GLY A 7 -6.01 18.59 -14.63
C GLY A 7 -4.74 18.00 -15.22
N GLN A 8 -3.60 18.14 -14.56
CA GLN A 8 -2.28 17.62 -14.95
C GLN A 8 -1.60 17.01 -13.73
N ASN A 9 -0.31 17.19 -13.54
CA ASN A 9 0.45 16.61 -12.44
C ASN A 9 0.36 17.47 -11.16
N LEU A 10 0.30 16.83 -10.02
CA LEU A 10 0.40 17.43 -8.70
C LEU A 10 1.77 17.10 -8.09
N THR A 11 2.47 18.12 -7.60
CA THR A 11 3.67 17.95 -6.78
C THR A 11 3.48 18.71 -5.48
N VAL A 12 3.66 18.02 -4.37
CA VAL A 12 3.63 18.60 -3.02
C VAL A 12 4.95 18.28 -2.33
N THR A 13 5.66 19.31 -1.89
CA THR A 13 6.87 19.15 -1.08
C THR A 13 6.66 19.87 0.24
N THR A 14 6.95 19.19 1.34
CA THR A 14 6.82 19.73 2.70
C THR A 14 7.97 19.26 3.58
N GLY A 15 8.38 20.07 4.54
CA GLY A 15 9.34 19.71 5.59
C GLY A 15 8.67 19.11 6.83
N GLY A 16 7.47 18.60 6.75
CA GLY A 16 6.73 18.01 7.86
C GLY A 16 5.54 17.19 7.38
N ALA A 17 4.65 16.84 8.30
CA ALA A 17 3.49 16.02 7.99
C ALA A 17 2.61 16.63 6.91
N LEU A 18 2.13 15.79 6.01
CA LEU A 18 1.18 16.13 4.96
C LEU A 18 -0.16 15.47 5.27
N SER A 19 -1.22 16.27 5.34
CA SER A 19 -2.58 15.75 5.52
C SER A 19 -3.57 16.45 4.60
N ASP A 20 -4.69 15.80 4.34
CA ASP A 20 -5.82 16.40 3.66
C ASP A 20 -7.01 16.60 4.60
N THR A 21 -7.90 17.53 4.23
CA THR A 21 -9.18 17.79 4.87
C THR A 21 -10.30 17.88 3.83
N GLY A 22 -10.01 17.50 2.61
CA GLY A 22 -10.93 17.54 1.49
C GLY A 22 -10.46 16.69 0.33
N VAL A 23 -11.38 16.41 -0.59
CA VAL A 23 -11.13 15.54 -1.74
C VAL A 23 -10.08 16.14 -2.67
N ILE A 24 -9.11 15.32 -3.05
CA ILE A 24 -8.09 15.64 -4.05
C ILE A 24 -8.41 14.88 -5.34
N THR A 25 -8.43 15.56 -6.48
CA THR A 25 -8.62 14.94 -7.79
C THR A 25 -7.46 15.33 -8.70
N VAL A 26 -6.69 14.35 -9.14
CA VAL A 26 -5.52 14.56 -10.02
C VAL A 26 -5.66 13.69 -11.26
N ALA A 27 -5.66 14.33 -12.43
CA ALA A 27 -5.75 13.61 -13.72
C ALA A 27 -4.39 13.06 -14.20
N GLY A 28 -3.29 13.66 -13.79
CA GLY A 28 -1.92 13.24 -14.10
C GLY A 28 -1.26 12.50 -12.94
N THR A 29 0.07 12.55 -12.89
CA THR A 29 0.85 11.95 -11.80
C THR A 29 0.81 12.79 -10.53
N THR A 30 0.95 12.14 -9.39
CA THR A 30 1.06 12.80 -8.08
C THR A 30 2.42 12.48 -7.46
N THR A 31 3.15 13.49 -7.03
CA THR A 31 4.40 13.36 -6.27
C THR A 31 4.22 14.01 -4.91
N LEU A 32 4.42 13.23 -3.86
CA LEU A 32 4.29 13.65 -2.46
C LEU A 32 5.65 13.46 -1.80
N ASP A 33 6.28 14.57 -1.41
CA ASP A 33 7.61 14.60 -0.84
C ASP A 33 7.56 15.27 0.54
N ASN A 34 7.79 14.50 1.59
CA ASN A 34 7.95 14.99 2.96
C ASN A 34 9.29 14.60 3.59
N SER A 35 10.25 14.20 2.79
CA SER A 35 11.59 13.77 3.22
C SER A 35 12.43 14.86 3.93
N GLY A 36 11.96 16.10 3.94
CA GLY A 36 12.56 17.18 4.74
C GLY A 36 12.18 17.16 6.22
N GLY A 37 11.24 16.30 6.64
CA GLY A 37 10.78 16.16 8.02
C GLY A 37 11.10 14.78 8.57
N THR A 38 11.73 14.68 9.72
CA THR A 38 12.06 13.40 10.36
C THR A 38 10.77 12.66 10.74
N ASP A 39 10.58 11.45 10.21
CA ASP A 39 9.45 10.55 10.48
C ASP A 39 8.07 11.21 10.31
N ALA A 40 7.96 12.16 9.40
CA ALA A 40 6.73 12.90 9.19
C ALA A 40 5.72 12.08 8.39
N ALA A 41 4.47 11.97 8.84
CA ALA A 41 3.45 11.18 8.19
C ALA A 41 2.88 11.86 6.93
N ILE A 42 2.50 11.03 5.93
CA ILE A 42 1.57 11.41 4.86
C ILE A 42 0.22 10.75 5.16
N GLN A 43 -0.81 11.56 5.41
CA GLN A 43 -2.15 11.11 5.72
C GLN A 43 -3.17 11.75 4.78
N LEU A 44 -3.50 11.05 3.69
CA LEU A 44 -4.46 11.46 2.67
C LEU A 44 -5.66 10.50 2.69
N ASP A 45 -6.46 10.59 3.73
CA ASP A 45 -7.55 9.66 4.04
C ASP A 45 -8.93 10.09 3.51
N SER A 46 -9.04 11.30 2.94
CA SER A 46 -10.23 11.68 2.18
C SER A 46 -10.34 10.87 0.90
N ALA A 47 -11.57 10.46 0.54
CA ALA A 47 -11.86 9.64 -0.65
C ALA A 47 -11.52 10.39 -1.95
N SER A 48 -10.25 10.46 -2.27
CA SER A 48 -9.63 11.19 -3.38
C SER A 48 -9.53 10.34 -4.65
N THR A 49 -9.17 10.92 -5.79
CA THR A 49 -8.96 10.21 -7.05
C THR A 49 -7.62 10.60 -7.65
N TYR A 50 -6.74 9.62 -7.77
CA TYR A 50 -5.41 9.76 -8.38
C TYR A 50 -5.37 8.92 -9.65
N THR A 51 -5.65 9.53 -10.82
CA THR A 51 -5.73 8.77 -12.10
C THR A 51 -4.38 8.25 -12.57
N GLY A 52 -3.33 9.02 -12.35
CA GLY A 52 -1.96 8.60 -12.66
C GLY A 52 -1.23 8.02 -11.46
N ASN A 53 0.03 7.65 -11.67
CA ASN A 53 0.86 7.08 -10.61
C ASN A 53 1.07 8.07 -9.46
N VAL A 54 1.05 7.54 -8.23
CA VAL A 54 1.39 8.29 -7.02
C VAL A 54 2.78 7.85 -6.55
N THR A 55 3.67 8.82 -6.41
CA THR A 55 5.03 8.60 -5.91
C THR A 55 5.18 9.27 -4.55
N PHE A 56 5.68 8.51 -3.58
CA PHE A 56 6.03 9.01 -2.26
C PHE A 56 7.56 9.13 -2.15
N THR A 57 8.02 10.23 -1.59
CA THR A 57 9.41 10.42 -1.15
C THR A 57 9.35 10.73 0.34
N THR A 58 9.71 9.75 1.17
CA THR A 58 9.54 9.78 2.62
C THR A 58 10.83 9.36 3.31
N ASP A 59 10.95 9.62 4.61
CA ASP A 59 11.91 8.93 5.45
C ASP A 59 11.38 7.53 5.84
N ALA A 60 12.26 6.58 6.10
CA ALA A 60 11.92 5.20 6.44
C ALA A 60 11.02 5.07 7.70
N GLY A 61 11.13 6.01 8.65
CA GLY A 61 10.26 6.08 9.82
C GLY A 61 8.88 6.69 9.59
N SER A 62 8.57 7.16 8.37
CA SER A 62 7.30 7.83 8.07
C SER A 62 6.17 6.83 7.89
N ASP A 63 4.97 7.22 8.34
CA ASP A 63 3.74 6.49 8.04
C ASP A 63 3.07 7.06 6.79
N VAL A 64 2.55 6.19 5.92
CA VAL A 64 1.77 6.60 4.75
C VAL A 64 0.36 6.00 4.83
N THR A 65 -0.64 6.87 4.78
CA THR A 65 -2.05 6.51 4.64
C THR A 65 -2.63 7.20 3.42
N ILE A 66 -3.25 6.44 2.51
CA ILE A 66 -3.91 6.99 1.33
C ILE A 66 -5.23 6.28 1.03
N THR A 67 -6.24 7.07 0.65
CA THR A 67 -7.52 6.58 0.13
C THR A 67 -7.71 7.05 -1.31
N ASP A 68 -7.88 6.09 -2.23
CA ASP A 68 -8.09 6.34 -3.65
C ASP A 68 -9.40 5.73 -4.14
N ASN A 69 -10.23 6.54 -4.78
CA ASN A 69 -11.47 6.10 -5.44
C ASN A 69 -11.24 5.51 -6.84
N SER A 70 -10.05 5.03 -7.11
CA SER A 70 -9.68 4.37 -8.37
C SER A 70 -8.72 3.19 -8.11
N ALA A 71 -8.08 2.69 -9.15
CA ALA A 71 -7.00 1.71 -9.01
C ALA A 71 -5.73 2.40 -8.53
N PHE A 72 -5.01 1.77 -7.61
CA PHE A 72 -3.80 2.33 -7.01
C PHE A 72 -2.57 1.50 -7.36
N ALA A 73 -1.53 2.14 -7.88
CA ALA A 73 -0.25 1.51 -8.16
C ALA A 73 0.84 2.05 -7.24
N ILE A 74 1.38 1.19 -6.38
CA ILE A 74 2.49 1.53 -5.49
C ILE A 74 3.76 1.60 -6.32
N GLN A 75 4.44 2.73 -6.32
CA GLN A 75 5.69 2.90 -7.05
C GLN A 75 6.85 2.17 -6.36
N SER A 76 7.82 1.73 -7.15
CA SER A 76 9.04 1.10 -6.67
C SER A 76 9.86 2.01 -5.75
N GLY A 77 10.52 1.40 -4.76
CA GLY A 77 11.44 2.08 -3.84
C GLY A 77 10.73 2.81 -2.70
N LEU A 78 9.49 2.46 -2.41
CA LEU A 78 8.80 2.95 -1.22
C LEU A 78 9.41 2.29 0.03
N ASN A 79 9.91 3.11 0.97
CA ASN A 79 10.42 2.66 2.26
C ASN A 79 9.72 3.48 3.35
N VAL A 80 8.94 2.80 4.20
CA VAL A 80 8.08 3.44 5.21
C VAL A 80 7.98 2.60 6.49
N ASN A 81 7.60 3.23 7.60
CA ASN A 81 7.25 2.47 8.80
C ASN A 81 5.90 1.76 8.63
N ASN A 82 4.80 2.48 8.50
CA ASN A 82 3.48 1.86 8.26
C ASN A 82 2.92 2.30 6.89
N LEU A 83 2.32 1.36 6.17
CA LEU A 83 1.62 1.62 4.92
C LEU A 83 0.16 1.20 5.02
N SER A 84 -0.75 2.17 4.80
CA SER A 84 -2.19 1.92 4.77
C SER A 84 -2.78 2.44 3.46
N ILE A 85 -3.35 1.54 2.64
CA ILE A 85 -3.96 1.87 1.36
C ILE A 85 -5.41 1.39 1.37
N THR A 86 -6.33 2.31 1.06
CA THR A 86 -7.73 1.98 0.75
C THR A 86 -8.02 2.39 -0.68
N ALA A 87 -8.45 1.45 -1.53
CA ALA A 87 -8.78 1.72 -2.93
C ALA A 87 -10.11 1.11 -3.32
N THR A 88 -10.82 1.76 -4.25
CA THR A 88 -12.04 1.20 -4.86
C THR A 88 -11.76 0.41 -6.13
N GLY A 89 -10.54 0.50 -6.67
CA GLY A 89 -10.02 -0.30 -7.78
C GLY A 89 -8.93 -1.26 -7.33
N ALA A 90 -8.29 -1.92 -8.29
CA ALA A 90 -7.19 -2.84 -8.01
C ALA A 90 -5.99 -2.13 -7.39
N VAL A 91 -5.30 -2.80 -6.48
CA VAL A 91 -4.02 -2.33 -5.92
C VAL A 91 -2.91 -3.22 -6.45
N THR A 92 -1.87 -2.61 -7.00
CA THR A 92 -0.68 -3.30 -7.52
C THR A 92 0.58 -2.62 -7.02
N ASP A 93 1.66 -3.36 -6.87
CA ASP A 93 2.99 -2.78 -6.77
C ASP A 93 3.71 -2.82 -8.13
N LEU A 94 4.51 -1.81 -8.41
CA LEU A 94 5.31 -1.70 -9.64
C LEU A 94 6.79 -2.00 -9.40
N GLY A 95 7.13 -2.40 -8.19
CA GLY A 95 8.48 -2.73 -7.78
C GLY A 95 8.60 -2.84 -6.27
N ASP A 96 9.82 -2.92 -5.78
CA ASP A 96 10.10 -3.21 -4.39
C ASP A 96 9.47 -2.21 -3.42
N ILE A 97 8.80 -2.73 -2.40
CA ILE A 97 8.27 -1.98 -1.26
C ILE A 97 8.89 -2.50 0.02
N ASP A 98 9.29 -1.59 0.89
CA ASP A 98 9.90 -1.87 2.19
C ASP A 98 9.01 -1.26 3.29
N VAL A 99 8.46 -2.10 4.17
CA VAL A 99 7.55 -1.71 5.24
C VAL A 99 8.05 -2.27 6.57
N ASP A 100 8.67 -1.43 7.38
CA ASP A 100 9.23 -1.83 8.68
C ASP A 100 8.15 -2.19 9.71
N GLY A 101 7.00 -1.53 9.64
CA GLY A 101 5.85 -1.72 10.52
C GLY A 101 4.70 -2.47 9.83
N THR A 102 3.49 -1.96 9.96
CA THR A 102 2.29 -2.64 9.46
C THR A 102 1.98 -2.32 8.00
N LEU A 103 1.62 -3.34 7.24
CA LEU A 103 1.05 -3.22 5.91
C LEU A 103 -0.46 -3.50 5.97
N THR A 104 -1.28 -2.51 5.60
CA THR A 104 -2.73 -2.67 5.49
C THR A 104 -3.18 -2.25 4.10
N VAL A 105 -3.80 -3.17 3.34
CA VAL A 105 -4.39 -2.86 2.03
C VAL A 105 -5.83 -3.34 1.98
N SER A 106 -6.73 -2.42 1.66
CA SER A 106 -8.15 -2.68 1.46
C SER A 106 -8.56 -2.28 0.05
N ALA A 107 -8.89 -3.28 -0.78
CA ALA A 107 -9.45 -3.13 -2.12
C ALA A 107 -10.65 -4.09 -2.26
N THR A 108 -11.68 -3.86 -1.45
CA THR A 108 -12.84 -4.76 -1.34
C THR A 108 -13.48 -5.05 -2.69
N GLY A 109 -13.58 -6.33 -3.06
CA GLY A 109 -14.11 -6.79 -4.35
C GLY A 109 -13.17 -6.58 -5.54
N GLN A 110 -11.94 -6.15 -5.32
CA GLN A 110 -10.92 -5.90 -6.34
C GLN A 110 -9.66 -6.74 -6.08
N THR A 111 -8.80 -6.81 -7.08
CA THR A 111 -7.53 -7.53 -6.96
C THR A 111 -6.51 -6.72 -6.17
N ILE A 112 -5.79 -7.42 -5.28
CA ILE A 112 -4.55 -6.94 -4.67
C ILE A 112 -3.43 -7.82 -5.21
N ASP A 113 -2.46 -7.22 -5.89
CA ASP A 113 -1.28 -7.91 -6.41
C ASP A 113 -0.01 -7.17 -5.94
N LEU A 114 0.59 -7.71 -4.88
CA LEU A 114 1.83 -7.23 -4.26
C LEU A 114 2.94 -8.26 -4.53
N SER A 115 3.16 -8.58 -5.81
CA SER A 115 4.23 -9.47 -6.26
C SER A 115 5.14 -8.83 -7.30
N GLY A 116 4.98 -7.54 -7.57
CA GLY A 116 5.85 -6.76 -8.44
C GLY A 116 7.27 -6.64 -7.89
N GLY A 117 8.26 -6.37 -8.75
CA GLY A 117 9.65 -6.15 -8.37
C GLY A 117 10.41 -7.37 -7.81
N GLY A 118 9.76 -8.21 -7.07
CA GLY A 118 10.32 -9.46 -6.52
C GLY A 118 11.18 -9.31 -5.27
N SER A 119 11.20 -8.13 -4.64
CA SER A 119 12.01 -7.85 -3.44
C SER A 119 11.22 -7.08 -2.36
N ASN A 120 9.91 -7.31 -2.27
CA ASN A 120 9.14 -6.72 -1.18
C ASN A 120 9.62 -7.24 0.17
N ASP A 121 9.77 -6.35 1.14
CA ASP A 121 10.15 -6.66 2.53
C ASP A 121 9.12 -6.05 3.47
N VAL A 122 8.34 -6.90 4.15
CA VAL A 122 7.35 -6.48 5.12
C VAL A 122 7.67 -7.12 6.47
N THR A 123 8.38 -6.36 7.30
CA THR A 123 8.83 -6.85 8.61
C THR A 123 7.67 -6.99 9.61
N GLY A 124 6.67 -6.13 9.52
CA GLY A 124 5.57 -6.11 10.48
C GLY A 124 4.33 -6.90 10.07
N ALA A 125 3.21 -6.55 10.68
CA ALA A 125 1.97 -7.30 10.52
C ALA A 125 1.23 -6.93 9.22
N VAL A 126 0.78 -7.94 8.46
CA VAL A 126 0.08 -7.79 7.18
C VAL A 126 -1.42 -7.99 7.35
N THR A 127 -2.20 -7.03 6.84
CA THR A 127 -3.67 -7.14 6.72
C THR A 127 -4.09 -6.80 5.30
N LEU A 128 -4.74 -7.75 4.60
CA LEU A 128 -5.17 -7.59 3.21
C LEU A 128 -6.65 -7.95 3.06
N THR A 129 -7.42 -7.11 2.36
CA THR A 129 -8.83 -7.37 2.04
C THR A 129 -9.10 -7.08 0.57
N GLY A 130 -9.38 -8.12 -0.22
CA GLY A 130 -9.60 -8.01 -1.66
C GLY A 130 -10.42 -9.15 -2.26
N ALA A 131 -10.60 -9.16 -3.59
CA ALA A 131 -11.17 -10.29 -4.30
C ALA A 131 -10.09 -11.37 -4.52
N ALA A 132 -9.14 -11.15 -5.42
CA ALA A 132 -7.95 -11.98 -5.49
C ALA A 132 -6.81 -11.27 -4.76
N VAL A 133 -6.05 -12.00 -3.95
CA VAL A 133 -4.94 -11.45 -3.17
C VAL A 133 -3.68 -12.20 -3.48
N THR A 134 -2.65 -11.49 -3.93
CA THR A 134 -1.29 -12.00 -4.12
C THR A 134 -0.32 -11.17 -3.30
N LEU A 135 0.51 -11.83 -2.51
CA LEU A 135 1.63 -11.21 -1.78
C LEU A 135 2.88 -12.06 -1.99
N ALA A 136 3.96 -11.41 -2.40
CA ALA A 136 5.31 -11.98 -2.38
C ALA A 136 6.19 -11.12 -1.46
N ASP A 137 6.64 -11.72 -0.37
CA ASP A 137 7.51 -11.11 0.63
C ASP A 137 8.84 -11.87 0.66
N THR A 138 9.95 -11.19 0.61
CA THR A 138 11.28 -11.82 0.58
C THR A 138 11.79 -12.26 1.95
N THR A 139 11.15 -11.81 3.00
CA THR A 139 11.49 -12.13 4.40
C THR A 139 10.42 -13.00 5.06
N ALA A 140 10.38 -13.04 6.38
CA ALA A 140 9.35 -13.76 7.13
C ALA A 140 8.08 -12.93 7.21
N THR A 141 6.94 -13.52 6.87
CA THR A 141 5.66 -12.81 6.82
C THR A 141 4.83 -13.07 8.09
N SER A 142 4.36 -11.99 8.71
CA SER A 142 3.45 -12.03 9.87
C SER A 142 2.03 -11.62 9.46
N ILE A 143 1.08 -12.55 9.45
CA ILE A 143 -0.29 -12.28 9.02
C ILE A 143 -1.17 -11.89 10.20
N ALA A 144 -1.66 -10.64 10.19
CA ALA A 144 -2.68 -10.16 11.12
C ALA A 144 -4.11 -10.43 10.62
N GLY A 145 -4.30 -10.53 9.31
CA GLY A 145 -5.57 -10.93 8.69
C GLY A 145 -5.53 -10.87 7.17
N ILE A 146 -6.09 -11.87 6.51
CA ILE A 146 -6.32 -11.84 5.07
C ILE A 146 -7.77 -12.23 4.80
N THR A 147 -8.48 -11.43 3.99
CA THR A 147 -9.79 -11.76 3.45
C THR A 147 -9.72 -11.68 1.93
N ALA A 148 -9.83 -12.82 1.26
CA ALA A 148 -9.88 -12.94 -0.18
C ALA A 148 -11.21 -13.61 -0.60
N THR A 149 -12.11 -12.85 -1.23
CA THR A 149 -13.37 -13.44 -1.75
C THR A 149 -13.17 -14.31 -2.99
N GLY A 150 -11.93 -14.49 -3.42
CA GLY A 150 -11.49 -15.35 -4.51
C GLY A 150 -10.20 -16.06 -4.14
N ALA A 151 -9.23 -16.09 -5.05
CA ALA A 151 -7.96 -16.80 -4.83
C ALA A 151 -6.99 -16.02 -3.94
N LEU A 152 -6.25 -16.75 -3.12
CA LEU A 152 -5.10 -16.26 -2.34
C LEU A 152 -3.81 -16.91 -2.84
N THR A 153 -2.80 -16.10 -3.11
CA THR A 153 -1.42 -16.56 -3.31
C THR A 153 -0.52 -15.81 -2.35
N LEU A 154 0.15 -16.55 -1.45
CA LEU A 154 1.09 -16.00 -0.50
C LEU A 154 2.44 -16.71 -0.67
N THR A 155 3.49 -15.94 -0.95
CA THR A 155 4.86 -16.41 -1.01
C THR A 155 5.69 -15.61 0.00
N SER A 156 6.41 -16.30 0.86
CA SER A 156 7.30 -15.72 1.87
C SER A 156 8.69 -16.32 1.71
N GLY A 157 9.73 -15.50 1.76
CA GLY A 157 11.12 -15.95 1.75
C GLY A 157 11.55 -16.59 3.07
N GLY A 158 10.82 -16.36 4.14
CA GLY A 158 11.04 -16.96 5.46
C GLY A 158 9.80 -17.65 6.01
N ALA A 159 9.74 -17.76 7.32
CA ALA A 159 8.60 -18.37 8.02
C ALA A 159 7.33 -17.52 7.89
N ILE A 160 6.18 -18.17 7.77
CA ILE A 160 4.88 -17.51 7.86
C ILE A 160 4.31 -17.74 9.25
N THR A 161 3.96 -16.66 9.93
CA THR A 161 3.23 -16.68 11.21
C THR A 161 1.86 -16.04 11.06
N GLN A 162 0.92 -16.39 11.91
CA GLN A 162 -0.46 -15.92 11.83
C GLN A 162 -0.98 -15.58 13.21
N SER A 163 -1.55 -14.39 13.37
CA SER A 163 -2.25 -13.96 14.59
C SER A 163 -3.74 -13.69 14.36
N GLY A 164 -4.15 -13.43 13.12
CA GLY A 164 -5.53 -13.23 12.71
C GLY A 164 -6.01 -14.27 11.69
N ALA A 165 -7.27 -14.17 11.26
CA ALA A 165 -7.84 -15.10 10.31
C ALA A 165 -7.24 -14.96 8.92
N ILE A 166 -7.07 -16.07 8.23
CA ILE A 166 -6.88 -16.11 6.77
C ILE A 166 -8.12 -16.76 6.19
N ASP A 167 -8.88 -16.00 5.44
CA ASP A 167 -10.13 -16.40 4.78
C ASP A 167 -9.99 -16.26 3.27
N ALA A 168 -10.16 -17.34 2.54
CA ALA A 168 -10.13 -17.38 1.09
C ALA A 168 -11.29 -18.22 0.56
N ASP A 169 -12.22 -17.57 -0.14
CA ASP A 169 -13.45 -18.23 -0.61
C ASP A 169 -13.21 -19.19 -1.80
N SER A 170 -12.00 -19.22 -2.35
CA SER A 170 -11.64 -20.08 -3.49
C SER A 170 -10.35 -20.85 -3.18
N THR A 171 -9.36 -20.81 -4.06
CA THR A 171 -8.09 -21.50 -3.89
C THR A 171 -7.13 -20.70 -3.06
N ALA A 172 -6.40 -21.37 -2.15
CA ALA A 172 -5.28 -20.78 -1.44
C ALA A 172 -3.98 -21.53 -1.77
N SER A 173 -2.97 -20.77 -2.19
CA SER A 173 -1.60 -21.25 -2.39
C SER A 173 -0.69 -20.50 -1.44
N VAL A 174 -0.06 -21.23 -0.51
CA VAL A 174 0.82 -20.64 0.51
C VAL A 174 2.18 -21.33 0.45
N THR A 175 3.22 -20.54 0.23
CA THR A 175 4.61 -21.02 0.15
C THR A 175 5.46 -20.23 1.15
N ALA A 176 6.13 -20.95 2.04
CA ALA A 176 7.07 -20.39 3.01
C ALA A 176 8.50 -20.83 2.65
N GLY A 177 9.46 -19.94 2.82
CA GLY A 177 10.87 -20.25 2.81
C GLY A 177 11.33 -21.03 4.05
N ALA A 178 12.56 -21.43 4.07
CA ALA A 178 13.18 -22.15 5.17
C ALA A 178 13.95 -21.22 6.11
#